data_74f2d94ecf7712b3215828f358eb4ee3
#
_entry.id   74f2d94ecf7712b3215828f358eb4ee3
#
_cell.length_a   1.000
_cell.length_b   1.000
_cell.length_c   1.000
_cell.angle_alpha   90.00
_cell.angle_beta   90.00
_cell.angle_gamma   90.00
#
_symmetry.space_group_name_H-M   'P 1'
#
loop_
_entity.id
_entity.type
_entity.pdbx_description
1 polymer ?
#
loop_
_entity_poly.entity_id
_entity_poly.type
_entity_poly.pdbx_seq_one_letter_code
_entity_poly.pdbx_strand_id
1 'polypeptide(L)'
;MNFTAKSVPYQETGYFSKLVSDYLNEKDFLRHFYEHPVSYEGIEAAIRERELFPTDRHLLVKVLKEQYAGISLEDAVMKNLEALDRNNSFTITTAHQPAIFTGNLYFIYKILHVIRISQTLNARYTDRFFVPVFYMGSEDADLDELGYIYLDNEKLLWETQQTGAVGRMQTNGLEKIVDRIEGEFAGDPHGPELIQMLKSCYVGSENIQQATLKLLHHLFGRYGLVVLIPDNRLLKTVMRGIFKDDLTIHAPYEITERNNRLLEELYPVQANPREINLFYLKDNIRERIDRKDGKYQVNNTAIHFSPEDMEKELANFPERFSPNVILRGLYQETILPNIAFIGGGGEMAYWLEYKPLFKHYRVPYPVLILRNSFLLIRKGWKSKIEKAGLSTPDVFKPEEELMENFVRSNTTRQLNLDKQMTEMSGFYQSIKNISGAVDKTLEQHVEKLETQALQKLEELEKKILRAEKKNHEEVRRKIHEIREALFPLENLQERVDNFIPWYAEYGKAFLDQILQHSLALDQMFIILEENQ
;
A
#
# COMPACT_ATOMS: atom_id res chain seq x y z
N MET A 1 0.43 21.78 -15.92
CA MET A 1 -0.16 21.25 -14.68
C MET A 1 0.54 21.89 -13.49
N ASN A 2 -0.19 22.36 -12.49
CA ASN A 2 0.38 22.90 -11.26
C ASN A 2 -0.59 22.63 -10.10
N PHE A 3 -0.08 22.02 -9.01
CA PHE A 3 -0.88 21.70 -7.84
C PHE A 3 -0.46 22.53 -6.63
N THR A 4 -1.40 22.78 -5.74
CA THR A 4 -1.13 23.20 -4.37
C THR A 4 -1.30 22.00 -3.45
N ALA A 5 -0.28 21.73 -2.62
CA ALA A 5 -0.31 20.63 -1.67
C ALA A 5 -0.81 21.11 -0.29
N LYS A 6 -1.63 20.27 0.34
CA LYS A 6 -1.99 20.33 1.75
C LYS A 6 -1.68 18.99 2.38
N SER A 7 -1.22 18.98 3.62
CA SER A 7 -0.93 17.75 4.35
C SER A 7 -1.91 17.58 5.50
N VAL A 8 -2.37 16.34 5.72
CA VAL A 8 -3.21 15.96 6.85
C VAL A 8 -2.62 14.72 7.51
N PRO A 9 -2.72 14.56 8.84
CA PRO A 9 -2.32 13.33 9.51
C PRO A 9 -3.08 12.13 8.94
N TYR A 10 -2.41 10.99 8.77
CA TYR A 10 -3.06 9.77 8.26
C TYR A 10 -4.28 9.35 9.09
N GLN A 11 -4.24 9.57 10.40
CA GLN A 11 -5.31 9.26 11.34
C GLN A 11 -6.61 10.03 11.03
N GLU A 12 -6.49 11.27 10.56
CA GLU A 12 -7.63 12.13 10.26
C GLU A 12 -8.37 11.70 8.99
N THR A 13 -7.75 10.88 8.15
CA THR A 13 -8.38 10.38 6.93
C THR A 13 -9.41 9.29 7.18
N GLY A 14 -9.31 8.54 8.30
CA GLY A 14 -10.18 7.41 8.63
C GLY A 14 -9.95 6.12 7.82
N TYR A 15 -8.95 6.08 6.92
CA TYR A 15 -8.69 4.94 6.01
C TYR A 15 -7.51 4.05 6.42
N PHE A 16 -6.79 4.40 7.48
CA PHE A 16 -5.63 3.64 7.93
C PHE A 16 -5.92 2.89 9.22
N SER A 17 -5.38 1.67 9.33
CA SER A 17 -5.61 0.82 10.50
C SER A 17 -4.99 1.43 11.76
N LYS A 18 -5.49 0.97 12.93
CA LYS A 18 -4.94 1.35 14.24
C LYS A 18 -3.45 1.01 14.34
N LEU A 19 -3.02 -0.16 13.81
CA LEU A 19 -1.61 -0.56 13.80
C LEU A 19 -0.73 0.46 13.05
N VAL A 20 -1.15 0.88 11.85
CA VAL A 20 -0.43 1.89 11.06
C VAL A 20 -0.39 3.22 11.81
N SER A 21 -1.51 3.67 12.36
CA SER A 21 -1.59 4.92 13.12
C SER A 21 -0.70 4.90 14.35
N ASP A 22 -0.68 3.80 15.09
CA ASP A 22 0.16 3.65 16.29
C ASP A 22 1.65 3.54 15.93
N TYR A 23 1.99 2.89 14.78
CA TYR A 23 3.35 2.87 14.26
C TYR A 23 3.84 4.27 13.90
N LEU A 24 3.05 5.05 13.17
CA LEU A 24 3.39 6.43 12.79
C LEU A 24 3.53 7.37 14.01
N ASN A 25 2.82 7.08 15.09
CA ASN A 25 2.93 7.79 16.38
C ASN A 25 4.03 7.22 17.29
N GLU A 26 4.86 6.31 16.80
CA GLU A 26 5.99 5.70 17.51
C GLU A 26 5.62 5.15 18.90
N LYS A 27 4.46 4.49 19.01
CA LYS A 27 4.02 3.91 20.28
C LYS A 27 5.05 2.92 20.82
N ASP A 28 5.46 3.09 22.08
CA ASP A 28 6.58 2.35 22.70
C ASP A 28 6.46 0.84 22.60
N PHE A 29 5.26 0.28 22.73
CA PHE A 29 5.05 -1.17 22.65
C PHE A 29 5.28 -1.75 21.23
N LEU A 30 5.22 -0.92 20.16
CA LEU A 30 5.55 -1.36 18.81
C LEU A 30 7.06 -1.40 18.53
N ARG A 31 7.90 -0.75 19.34
CA ARG A 31 9.37 -0.75 19.16
C ARG A 31 9.99 -2.15 19.22
N HIS A 32 9.29 -3.09 19.81
CA HIS A 32 9.73 -4.49 19.82
C HIS A 32 9.68 -5.12 18.41
N PHE A 33 8.80 -4.64 17.53
CA PHE A 33 8.48 -5.23 16.24
C PHE A 33 9.24 -4.61 15.05
N TYR A 34 9.92 -3.50 15.20
CA TYR A 34 10.79 -2.89 14.18
C TYR A 34 12.16 -2.55 14.78
N GLU A 35 13.16 -2.33 13.91
CA GLU A 35 14.55 -2.09 14.37
C GLU A 35 14.87 -0.60 14.42
N HIS A 36 14.53 0.14 13.36
CA HIS A 36 14.92 1.53 13.17
C HIS A 36 13.70 2.45 13.05
N PRO A 37 13.72 3.64 13.69
CA PRO A 37 12.68 4.66 13.49
C PRO A 37 12.79 5.29 12.10
N VAL A 38 11.70 5.92 11.64
CA VAL A 38 11.67 6.67 10.38
C VAL A 38 12.32 8.04 10.61
N SER A 39 13.64 8.06 10.61
CA SER A 39 14.45 9.27 10.82
C SER A 39 15.80 9.14 10.12
N TYR A 40 16.54 10.24 10.01
CA TYR A 40 17.90 10.19 9.47
C TYR A 40 18.84 9.35 10.35
N GLU A 41 18.66 9.37 11.67
CA GLU A 41 19.40 8.53 12.61
C GLU A 41 19.10 7.04 12.38
N GLY A 42 17.82 6.71 12.14
CA GLY A 42 17.41 5.35 11.77
C GLY A 42 18.02 4.88 10.45
N ILE A 43 18.04 5.75 9.44
CA ILE A 43 18.71 5.47 8.15
C ILE A 43 20.22 5.23 8.36
N GLU A 44 20.90 6.04 9.16
CA GLU A 44 22.33 5.85 9.44
C GLU A 44 22.60 4.56 10.24
N ALA A 45 21.72 4.18 11.15
CA ALA A 45 21.81 2.90 11.86
C ALA A 45 21.65 1.71 10.89
N ALA A 46 20.65 1.76 10.02
CA ALA A 46 20.45 0.74 8.99
C ALA A 46 21.64 0.62 8.02
N ILE A 47 22.26 1.75 7.63
CA ILE A 47 23.47 1.76 6.81
C ILE A 47 24.61 1.01 7.52
N ARG A 48 24.90 1.34 8.80
CA ARG A 48 25.97 0.67 9.56
C ARG A 48 25.77 -0.84 9.67
N GLU A 49 24.54 -1.30 9.87
CA GLU A 49 24.24 -2.73 9.90
C GLU A 49 24.40 -3.37 8.53
N ARG A 50 23.96 -2.68 7.47
CA ARG A 50 24.05 -3.16 6.09
C ARG A 50 25.49 -3.25 5.59
N GLU A 51 26.38 -2.36 6.01
CA GLU A 51 27.83 -2.41 5.70
C GLU A 51 28.50 -3.69 6.24
N LEU A 52 27.96 -4.27 7.30
CA LEU A 52 28.48 -5.52 7.89
C LEU A 52 27.93 -6.79 7.21
N PHE A 53 26.88 -6.66 6.37
CA PHE A 53 26.25 -7.79 5.69
C PHE A 53 26.87 -8.02 4.30
N PRO A 54 27.33 -9.24 3.98
CA PRO A 54 28.01 -9.55 2.73
C PRO A 54 27.02 -9.71 1.57
N THR A 55 26.44 -8.62 1.07
CA THR A 55 25.62 -8.65 -0.14
C THR A 55 26.48 -8.93 -1.36
N ASP A 56 26.15 -9.95 -2.16
CA ASP A 56 26.81 -10.24 -3.42
C ASP A 56 26.40 -9.24 -4.52
N ARG A 57 27.02 -8.06 -4.48
CA ARG A 57 26.74 -6.95 -5.40
C ARG A 57 27.07 -7.29 -6.84
N HIS A 58 28.15 -8.04 -7.04
CA HIS A 58 28.60 -8.44 -8.38
C HIS A 58 27.58 -9.35 -9.06
N LEU A 59 27.07 -10.33 -8.32
CA LEU A 59 25.96 -11.18 -8.77
C LEU A 59 24.72 -10.37 -9.09
N LEU A 60 24.32 -9.45 -8.22
CA LEU A 60 23.16 -8.58 -8.41
C LEU A 60 23.30 -7.75 -9.70
N VAL A 61 24.43 -7.06 -9.89
CA VAL A 61 24.68 -6.21 -11.07
C VAL A 61 24.73 -7.05 -12.34
N LYS A 62 25.35 -8.24 -12.30
CA LYS A 62 25.35 -9.18 -13.42
C LYS A 62 23.93 -9.53 -13.85
N VAL A 63 23.09 -9.96 -12.91
CA VAL A 63 21.71 -10.35 -13.20
C VAL A 63 20.89 -9.16 -13.73
N LEU A 64 21.06 -7.97 -13.14
CA LEU A 64 20.38 -6.76 -13.62
C LEU A 64 20.80 -6.41 -15.05
N LYS A 65 22.09 -6.46 -15.38
CA LYS A 65 22.56 -6.22 -16.76
C LYS A 65 21.99 -7.22 -17.77
N GLU A 66 21.91 -8.50 -17.38
CA GLU A 66 21.27 -9.54 -18.22
C GLU A 66 19.76 -9.27 -18.39
N GLN A 67 19.07 -8.88 -17.32
CA GLN A 67 17.63 -8.55 -17.34
C GLN A 67 17.29 -7.37 -18.24
N TYR A 68 18.16 -6.35 -18.27
CA TYR A 68 18.00 -5.16 -19.12
C TYR A 68 18.55 -5.33 -20.54
N ALA A 69 19.07 -6.50 -20.90
CA ALA A 69 19.58 -6.73 -22.25
C ALA A 69 18.49 -6.48 -23.31
N GLY A 70 18.81 -5.66 -24.31
CA GLY A 70 17.87 -5.28 -25.38
C GLY A 70 16.93 -4.10 -25.05
N ILE A 71 17.02 -3.51 -23.85
CA ILE A 71 16.31 -2.27 -23.50
C ILE A 71 17.29 -1.09 -23.65
N SER A 72 16.87 -0.05 -24.36
CA SER A 72 17.64 1.21 -24.40
C SER A 72 17.52 1.91 -23.06
N LEU A 73 18.62 1.93 -22.29
CA LEU A 73 18.61 2.45 -20.94
C LEU A 73 18.75 3.98 -20.93
N GLU A 74 18.03 4.61 -20.02
CA GLU A 74 18.26 5.99 -19.61
C GLU A 74 19.60 6.11 -18.84
N ASP A 75 20.33 7.20 -19.05
CA ASP A 75 21.64 7.46 -18.41
C ASP A 75 21.57 7.34 -16.87
N ALA A 76 20.49 7.77 -16.28
CA ALA A 76 20.28 7.68 -14.83
C ALA A 76 20.22 6.22 -14.34
N VAL A 77 19.60 5.32 -15.12
CA VAL A 77 19.54 3.89 -14.80
C VAL A 77 20.92 3.25 -14.97
N MET A 78 21.63 3.56 -16.06
CA MET A 78 23.00 3.06 -16.27
C MET A 78 23.92 3.44 -15.11
N LYS A 79 23.91 4.70 -14.69
CA LYS A 79 24.68 5.20 -13.55
C LYS A 79 24.32 4.45 -12.25
N ASN A 80 23.04 4.17 -12.02
CA ASN A 80 22.58 3.45 -10.83
C ASN A 80 23.01 1.99 -10.85
N LEU A 81 22.95 1.31 -12.00
CA LEU A 81 23.44 -0.06 -12.15
C LEU A 81 24.96 -0.16 -11.88
N GLU A 82 25.75 0.81 -12.35
CA GLU A 82 27.18 0.87 -12.05
C GLU A 82 27.46 1.17 -10.58
N ALA A 83 26.65 2.03 -9.96
CA ALA A 83 26.80 2.36 -8.55
C ALA A 83 26.54 1.17 -7.63
N LEU A 84 25.63 0.27 -7.97
CA LEU A 84 25.28 -0.91 -7.15
C LEU A 84 26.46 -1.87 -6.93
N ASP A 85 27.48 -1.85 -7.80
CA ASP A 85 28.70 -2.67 -7.63
C ASP A 85 29.65 -2.12 -6.55
N ARG A 86 29.43 -0.89 -6.09
CA ARG A 86 30.27 -0.22 -5.09
C ARG A 86 29.82 -0.53 -3.67
N ASN A 87 30.77 -0.69 -2.74
CA ASN A 87 30.47 -0.99 -1.35
C ASN A 87 29.74 0.14 -0.60
N ASN A 88 29.88 1.39 -1.05
CA ASN A 88 29.23 2.55 -0.46
C ASN A 88 27.87 2.90 -1.10
N SER A 89 27.29 1.98 -1.87
CA SER A 89 25.95 2.17 -2.43
C SER A 89 24.91 1.34 -1.70
N PHE A 90 23.71 1.90 -1.55
CA PHE A 90 22.58 1.30 -0.84
C PHE A 90 21.33 1.44 -1.68
N THR A 91 20.35 0.56 -1.45
CA THR A 91 19.06 0.67 -2.11
C THR A 91 17.97 1.19 -1.17
N ILE A 92 17.05 1.94 -1.75
CA ILE A 92 15.76 2.26 -1.18
C ILE A 92 14.74 1.50 -2.01
N THR A 93 13.97 0.62 -1.39
CA THR A 93 13.21 -0.38 -2.13
C THR A 93 11.72 -0.30 -1.83
N THR A 94 10.90 -0.42 -2.85
CA THR A 94 9.50 -0.81 -2.73
C THR A 94 9.24 -2.07 -3.53
N ALA A 95 8.20 -2.79 -3.17
CA ALA A 95 7.81 -4.02 -3.86
C ALA A 95 6.33 -4.01 -4.22
N HIS A 96 6.03 -4.59 -5.38
CA HIS A 96 4.65 -4.92 -5.77
C HIS A 96 4.66 -6.03 -6.82
N GLN A 97 3.55 -6.74 -6.95
CA GLN A 97 3.30 -7.69 -8.03
C GLN A 97 3.15 -6.92 -9.37
N PRO A 98 3.34 -7.59 -10.53
CA PRO A 98 3.22 -6.97 -11.85
C PRO A 98 1.74 -6.85 -12.28
N ALA A 99 0.99 -5.97 -11.62
CA ALA A 99 -0.37 -5.64 -12.04
C ALA A 99 -0.37 -5.03 -13.45
N ILE A 100 -1.30 -5.47 -14.31
CA ILE A 100 -1.40 -4.95 -15.67
C ILE A 100 -1.57 -3.42 -15.65
N PHE A 101 -0.90 -2.71 -16.54
CA PHE A 101 -0.94 -1.24 -16.65
C PHE A 101 -0.72 -0.52 -15.29
N THR A 102 0.13 -1.07 -14.42
CA THR A 102 0.44 -0.63 -13.03
C THR A 102 -0.71 -0.77 -12.03
N GLY A 103 -1.89 -1.29 -12.42
CA GLY A 103 -3.02 -1.37 -11.50
C GLY A 103 -3.45 0.01 -10.98
N ASN A 104 -3.56 0.15 -9.67
CA ASN A 104 -4.08 1.36 -9.03
C ASN A 104 -3.00 2.43 -8.81
N LEU A 105 -3.41 3.70 -8.63
CA LEU A 105 -2.51 4.86 -8.48
C LEU A 105 -1.46 4.71 -7.37
N TYR A 106 -1.77 3.99 -6.28
CA TYR A 106 -0.80 3.80 -5.21
C TYR A 106 0.49 3.10 -5.66
N PHE A 107 0.45 2.33 -6.75
CA PHE A 107 1.63 1.72 -7.35
C PHE A 107 2.63 2.79 -7.82
N ILE A 108 2.12 3.80 -8.52
CA ILE A 108 2.90 4.97 -8.98
C ILE A 108 3.46 5.74 -7.76
N TYR A 109 2.63 5.95 -6.74
CA TYR A 109 3.03 6.70 -5.54
C TYR A 109 4.14 6.01 -4.75
N LYS A 110 4.10 4.67 -4.64
CA LYS A 110 5.19 3.88 -4.03
C LYS A 110 6.52 4.13 -4.71
N ILE A 111 6.54 4.06 -6.04
CA ILE A 111 7.76 4.23 -6.84
C ILE A 111 8.29 5.65 -6.74
N LEU A 112 7.43 6.65 -6.88
CA LEU A 112 7.85 8.05 -6.78
C LEU A 112 8.36 8.40 -5.38
N HIS A 113 7.81 7.78 -4.33
CA HIS A 113 8.31 7.94 -2.97
C HIS A 113 9.73 7.36 -2.80
N VAL A 114 9.99 6.17 -3.34
CA VAL A 114 11.35 5.57 -3.36
C VAL A 114 12.33 6.49 -4.07
N ILE A 115 11.96 7.03 -5.23
CA ILE A 115 12.77 7.98 -5.99
C ILE A 115 13.03 9.24 -5.16
N ARG A 116 11.99 9.80 -4.51
CA ARG A 116 12.11 10.99 -3.67
C ARG A 116 13.07 10.82 -2.51
N ILE A 117 12.96 9.70 -1.78
CA ILE A 117 13.88 9.39 -0.68
C ILE A 117 15.30 9.24 -1.20
N SER A 118 15.51 8.50 -2.28
CA SER A 118 16.84 8.31 -2.88
C SER A 118 17.47 9.64 -3.29
N GLN A 119 16.71 10.54 -3.92
CA GLN A 119 17.18 11.88 -4.27
C GLN A 119 17.55 12.71 -3.04
N THR A 120 16.71 12.67 -1.99
CA THR A 120 16.93 13.40 -0.74
C THR A 120 18.19 12.90 -0.03
N LEU A 121 18.40 11.60 0.03
CA LEU A 121 19.58 11.01 0.66
C LEU A 121 20.85 11.26 -0.17
N ASN A 122 20.79 11.19 -1.50
CA ASN A 122 21.91 11.54 -2.38
C ASN A 122 22.30 13.03 -2.28
N ALA A 123 21.35 13.91 -2.02
CA ALA A 123 21.65 15.33 -1.78
C ALA A 123 22.28 15.58 -0.39
N ARG A 124 21.94 14.73 0.60
CA ARG A 124 22.42 14.86 1.98
C ARG A 124 23.81 14.23 2.19
N TYR A 125 24.07 13.07 1.59
CA TYR A 125 25.27 12.28 1.79
C TYR A 125 26.12 12.28 0.52
N THR A 126 27.35 12.80 0.58
CA THR A 126 28.25 12.93 -0.57
C THR A 126 29.22 11.75 -0.71
N ASP A 127 29.38 10.94 0.33
CA ASP A 127 30.26 9.78 0.42
C ASP A 127 29.56 8.45 0.14
N ARG A 128 28.25 8.47 -0.02
CA ARG A 128 27.37 7.31 -0.22
C ARG A 128 26.47 7.53 -1.43
N PHE A 129 25.92 6.43 -1.96
CA PHE A 129 25.05 6.47 -3.12
C PHE A 129 23.78 5.67 -2.85
N PHE A 130 22.61 6.27 -3.14
CA PHE A 130 21.30 5.67 -2.87
C PHE A 130 20.54 5.45 -4.16
N VAL A 131 20.26 4.19 -4.46
CA VAL A 131 19.62 3.74 -5.69
C VAL A 131 18.15 3.40 -5.44
N PRO A 132 17.19 4.02 -6.15
CA PRO A 132 15.79 3.65 -6.07
C PRO A 132 15.55 2.31 -6.77
N VAL A 133 14.94 1.35 -6.06
CA VAL A 133 14.69 0.00 -6.58
C VAL A 133 13.21 -0.36 -6.46
N PHE A 134 12.66 -0.89 -7.54
CA PHE A 134 11.37 -1.59 -7.54
C PHE A 134 11.61 -3.10 -7.60
N TYR A 135 11.28 -3.81 -6.54
CA TYR A 135 11.30 -5.27 -6.48
C TYR A 135 9.98 -5.81 -7.00
N MET A 136 10.00 -6.48 -8.15
CA MET A 136 8.80 -7.02 -8.80
C MET A 136 8.44 -8.37 -8.20
N GLY A 137 7.30 -8.47 -7.52
CA GLY A 137 6.74 -9.73 -7.04
C GLY A 137 6.18 -10.61 -8.17
N SER A 138 7.00 -10.90 -9.20
CA SER A 138 6.59 -11.52 -10.46
C SER A 138 6.12 -12.96 -10.33
N GLU A 139 6.43 -13.62 -9.23
CA GLU A 139 6.08 -15.01 -8.97
C GLU A 139 4.67 -15.19 -8.40
N ASP A 140 3.97 -14.11 -8.05
CA ASP A 140 2.62 -14.22 -7.53
C ASP A 140 1.64 -14.75 -8.57
N ALA A 141 0.64 -15.53 -8.10
CA ALA A 141 -0.33 -16.22 -8.95
C ALA A 141 -1.75 -15.65 -8.82
N ASP A 142 -1.94 -14.55 -8.11
CA ASP A 142 -3.26 -13.93 -7.90
C ASP A 142 -3.68 -13.09 -9.11
N LEU A 143 -4.14 -13.77 -10.15
CA LEU A 143 -4.62 -13.11 -11.35
C LEU A 143 -5.88 -12.28 -11.11
N ASP A 144 -6.71 -12.66 -10.15
CA ASP A 144 -7.94 -11.93 -9.80
C ASP A 144 -7.62 -10.54 -9.25
N GLU A 145 -6.47 -10.39 -8.57
CA GLU A 145 -5.97 -9.10 -8.09
C GLU A 145 -5.19 -8.32 -9.17
N LEU A 146 -4.42 -9.02 -10.02
CA LEU A 146 -3.43 -8.41 -10.90
C LEU A 146 -3.91 -8.19 -12.34
N GLY A 147 -4.97 -8.89 -12.74
CA GLY A 147 -5.47 -8.96 -14.11
C GLY A 147 -6.55 -7.94 -14.47
N TYR A 148 -6.66 -6.81 -13.74
CA TYR A 148 -7.63 -5.77 -14.07
C TYR A 148 -7.14 -4.35 -13.76
N ILE A 149 -7.84 -3.38 -14.36
CA ILE A 149 -7.76 -1.96 -14.00
C ILE A 149 -9.16 -1.37 -13.91
N TYR A 150 -9.30 -0.23 -13.24
CA TYR A 150 -10.50 0.61 -13.33
C TYR A 150 -10.21 1.84 -14.18
N LEU A 151 -11.12 2.12 -15.14
CA LEU A 151 -11.20 3.39 -15.86
C LEU A 151 -12.62 3.94 -15.67
N ASP A 152 -12.76 5.15 -15.20
CA ASP A 152 -14.05 5.82 -14.91
C ASP A 152 -15.06 4.92 -14.15
N ASN A 153 -14.58 4.22 -13.12
CA ASN A 153 -15.30 3.22 -12.32
C ASN A 153 -15.73 1.95 -13.08
N GLU A 154 -15.38 1.80 -14.35
CA GLU A 154 -15.55 0.55 -15.11
C GLU A 154 -14.36 -0.39 -14.88
N LYS A 155 -14.63 -1.64 -14.49
CA LYS A 155 -13.61 -2.66 -14.34
C LYS A 155 -13.29 -3.31 -15.68
N LEU A 156 -12.06 -3.11 -16.18
CA LEU A 156 -11.53 -3.76 -17.37
C LEU A 156 -10.71 -4.98 -16.95
N LEU A 157 -11.18 -6.16 -17.29
CA LEU A 157 -10.58 -7.45 -16.91
C LEU A 157 -9.79 -8.04 -18.07
N TRP A 158 -8.60 -8.54 -17.79
CA TRP A 158 -7.83 -9.35 -18.71
C TRP A 158 -8.37 -10.78 -18.76
N GLU A 159 -9.02 -11.11 -19.86
CA GLU A 159 -9.58 -12.43 -20.11
C GLU A 159 -8.47 -13.41 -20.55
N THR A 160 -8.00 -14.26 -19.66
CA THR A 160 -7.00 -15.30 -19.95
C THR A 160 -7.32 -16.58 -19.19
N GLN A 161 -6.88 -17.72 -19.74
CA GLN A 161 -6.97 -19.05 -19.11
C GLN A 161 -5.62 -19.52 -18.56
N GLN A 162 -4.61 -18.64 -18.56
CA GLN A 162 -3.30 -18.97 -18.06
C GLN A 162 -3.30 -19.12 -16.52
N THR A 163 -2.43 -19.95 -16.01
CA THR A 163 -2.27 -20.26 -14.59
C THR A 163 -0.80 -20.17 -14.17
N GLY A 164 -0.53 -20.24 -12.88
CA GLY A 164 0.82 -20.12 -12.32
C GLY A 164 1.22 -18.69 -12.03
N ALA A 165 2.51 -18.37 -12.09
CA ALA A 165 3.02 -17.04 -11.81
C ALA A 165 2.60 -16.02 -12.85
N VAL A 166 1.90 -14.95 -12.44
CA VAL A 166 1.39 -13.91 -13.34
C VAL A 166 2.52 -13.26 -14.14
N GLY A 167 3.69 -13.04 -13.53
CA GLY A 167 4.84 -12.47 -14.24
C GLY A 167 5.32 -13.31 -15.43
N ARG A 168 5.11 -14.63 -15.41
CA ARG A 168 5.47 -15.56 -16.50
C ARG A 168 4.39 -15.71 -17.56
N MET A 169 3.16 -15.23 -17.32
CA MET A 169 2.05 -15.32 -18.29
C MET A 169 2.36 -14.49 -19.54
N GLN A 170 1.99 -15.03 -20.71
CA GLN A 170 2.10 -14.31 -21.98
C GLN A 170 1.09 -13.17 -22.03
N THR A 171 1.41 -12.09 -22.75
CA THR A 171 0.60 -10.86 -22.81
C THR A 171 -0.63 -10.97 -23.74
N ASN A 172 -0.91 -12.13 -24.32
CA ASN A 172 -2.02 -12.36 -25.23
C ASN A 172 -3.38 -11.94 -24.61
N GLY A 173 -4.18 -11.20 -25.35
CA GLY A 173 -5.48 -10.69 -24.91
C GLY A 173 -5.43 -9.29 -24.31
N LEU A 174 -4.24 -8.77 -23.93
CA LEU A 174 -4.09 -7.41 -23.41
C LEU A 174 -4.24 -6.34 -24.51
N GLU A 175 -4.04 -6.70 -25.78
CA GLU A 175 -4.31 -5.81 -26.90
C GLU A 175 -5.73 -5.25 -26.90
N LYS A 176 -6.73 -6.04 -26.49
CA LYS A 176 -8.13 -5.59 -26.38
C LYS A 176 -8.30 -4.45 -25.37
N ILE A 177 -7.59 -4.53 -24.24
CA ILE A 177 -7.62 -3.47 -23.23
C ILE A 177 -6.90 -2.23 -23.76
N VAL A 178 -5.78 -2.40 -24.46
CA VAL A 178 -5.06 -1.28 -25.11
C VAL A 178 -5.94 -0.60 -26.16
N ASP A 179 -6.67 -1.37 -26.98
CA ASP A 179 -7.60 -0.84 -27.99
C ASP A 179 -8.76 -0.08 -27.31
N ARG A 180 -9.26 -0.56 -26.17
CA ARG A 180 -10.28 0.15 -25.37
C ARG A 180 -9.73 1.48 -24.84
N ILE A 181 -8.49 1.51 -24.31
CA ILE A 181 -7.81 2.72 -23.86
C ILE A 181 -7.60 3.69 -25.02
N GLU A 182 -7.20 3.20 -26.21
CA GLU A 182 -7.04 4.01 -27.41
C GLU A 182 -8.35 4.68 -27.82
N GLY A 183 -9.46 3.93 -27.81
CA GLY A 183 -10.78 4.45 -28.14
C GLY A 183 -11.25 5.59 -27.23
N GLU A 184 -10.78 5.63 -26.00
CA GLU A 184 -11.17 6.61 -25.00
C GLU A 184 -10.23 7.82 -24.94
N PHE A 185 -8.92 7.59 -24.99
CA PHE A 185 -7.91 8.61 -24.71
C PHE A 185 -7.11 9.10 -25.92
N ALA A 186 -7.34 8.58 -27.13
CA ALA A 186 -6.58 8.99 -28.33
C ALA A 186 -6.69 10.49 -28.65
N GLY A 187 -7.78 11.14 -28.22
CA GLY A 187 -8.03 12.57 -28.41
C GLY A 187 -7.40 13.48 -27.34
N ASP A 188 -6.87 12.91 -26.27
CA ASP A 188 -6.28 13.69 -25.18
C ASP A 188 -4.89 14.22 -25.55
N PRO A 189 -4.42 15.29 -24.89
CA PRO A 189 -3.15 15.95 -25.24
C PRO A 189 -1.94 15.00 -25.30
N HIS A 190 -1.85 14.01 -24.43
CA HIS A 190 -0.81 13.00 -24.39
C HIS A 190 -1.31 11.58 -24.69
N GLY A 191 -2.55 11.45 -25.16
CA GLY A 191 -3.15 10.16 -25.53
C GLY A 191 -2.33 9.39 -26.55
N PRO A 192 -1.91 9.95 -27.68
CA PRO A 192 -1.09 9.25 -28.68
C PRO A 192 0.25 8.72 -28.11
N GLU A 193 0.94 9.51 -27.26
CA GLU A 193 2.18 9.08 -26.57
C GLU A 193 1.92 7.91 -25.63
N LEU A 194 0.87 8.00 -24.82
CA LEU A 194 0.44 6.95 -23.89
C LEU A 194 0.14 5.64 -24.64
N ILE A 195 -0.67 5.69 -25.68
CA ILE A 195 -1.07 4.52 -26.46
C ILE A 195 0.15 3.86 -27.11
N GLN A 196 1.04 4.64 -27.72
CA GLN A 196 2.28 4.13 -28.29
C GLN A 196 3.13 3.43 -27.22
N MET A 197 3.25 4.02 -26.05
CA MET A 197 3.97 3.43 -24.91
C MET A 197 3.34 2.10 -24.50
N LEU A 198 2.02 2.04 -24.28
CA LEU A 198 1.33 0.81 -23.88
C LEU A 198 1.44 -0.29 -24.94
N LYS A 199 1.27 0.05 -26.23
CA LYS A 199 1.45 -0.90 -27.34
C LYS A 199 2.89 -1.45 -27.36
N SER A 200 3.90 -0.60 -27.23
CA SER A 200 5.31 -1.03 -27.23
C SER A 200 5.68 -1.92 -26.04
N CYS A 201 5.02 -1.74 -24.90
CA CYS A 201 5.30 -2.51 -23.68
C CYS A 201 4.57 -3.84 -23.66
N TYR A 202 3.28 -3.87 -24.00
CA TYR A 202 2.42 -5.04 -23.81
C TYR A 202 2.20 -5.86 -25.08
N VAL A 203 2.11 -5.23 -26.24
CA VAL A 203 1.85 -5.97 -27.49
C VAL A 203 3.15 -6.59 -27.98
N GLY A 204 3.20 -7.92 -28.03
CA GLY A 204 4.36 -8.68 -28.48
C GLY A 204 5.51 -8.81 -27.45
N SER A 205 5.30 -8.42 -26.19
CA SER A 205 6.22 -8.81 -25.12
C SER A 205 6.08 -10.28 -24.79
N GLU A 206 7.19 -10.92 -24.40
CA GLU A 206 7.23 -12.34 -24.10
C GLU A 206 6.26 -12.72 -22.96
N ASN A 207 6.25 -11.91 -21.91
CA ASN A 207 5.44 -12.14 -20.71
C ASN A 207 5.16 -10.84 -19.93
N ILE A 208 4.32 -10.95 -18.91
CA ILE A 208 3.88 -9.81 -18.09
C ILE A 208 5.05 -9.13 -17.36
N GLN A 209 6.02 -9.88 -16.82
CA GLN A 209 7.15 -9.25 -16.12
C GLN A 209 8.03 -8.43 -17.06
N GLN A 210 8.22 -8.87 -18.31
CA GLN A 210 8.95 -8.09 -19.31
C GLN A 210 8.15 -6.87 -19.79
N ALA A 211 6.84 -7.01 -19.98
CA ALA A 211 5.97 -5.89 -20.30
C ALA A 211 5.98 -4.83 -19.19
N THR A 212 5.88 -5.27 -17.93
CA THR A 212 5.94 -4.38 -16.75
C THR A 212 7.31 -3.71 -16.62
N LEU A 213 8.42 -4.45 -16.83
CA LEU A 213 9.76 -3.86 -16.83
C LEU A 213 9.88 -2.72 -17.86
N LYS A 214 9.42 -2.94 -19.08
CA LYS A 214 9.45 -1.92 -20.13
C LYS A 214 8.59 -0.70 -19.75
N LEU A 215 7.37 -0.92 -19.27
CA LEU A 215 6.48 0.16 -18.84
C LEU A 215 7.11 1.00 -17.72
N LEU A 216 7.63 0.35 -16.68
CA LEU A 216 8.27 1.05 -15.57
C LEU A 216 9.55 1.80 -16.00
N HIS A 217 10.29 1.24 -16.95
CA HIS A 217 11.44 1.94 -17.53
C HIS A 217 11.02 3.19 -18.31
N HIS A 218 9.95 3.13 -19.12
CA HIS A 218 9.39 4.29 -19.81
C HIS A 218 8.92 5.39 -18.85
N LEU A 219 8.22 5.00 -17.78
CA LEU A 219 7.65 5.96 -16.83
C LEU A 219 8.71 6.56 -15.91
N PHE A 220 9.65 5.75 -15.41
CA PHE A 220 10.53 6.13 -14.31
C PHE A 220 12.03 6.02 -14.60
N GLY A 221 12.45 5.53 -15.77
CA GLY A 221 13.87 5.39 -16.13
C GLY A 221 14.63 6.70 -16.06
N ARG A 222 14.01 7.80 -16.47
CA ARG A 222 14.59 9.16 -16.40
C ARG A 222 14.95 9.61 -14.97
N TYR A 223 14.28 9.03 -13.95
CA TYR A 223 14.59 9.28 -12.54
C TYR A 223 15.58 8.26 -11.95
N GLY A 224 16.05 7.32 -12.76
CA GLY A 224 17.03 6.30 -12.36
C GLY A 224 16.44 5.09 -11.61
N LEU A 225 15.13 4.83 -11.72
CA LEU A 225 14.54 3.64 -11.13
C LEU A 225 15.15 2.37 -11.69
N VAL A 226 15.67 1.51 -10.82
CA VAL A 226 16.10 0.16 -11.18
C VAL A 226 14.98 -0.82 -10.83
N VAL A 227 14.53 -1.57 -11.82
CA VAL A 227 13.53 -2.65 -11.63
C VAL A 227 14.28 -3.97 -11.48
N LEU A 228 13.96 -4.74 -10.44
CA LEU A 228 14.52 -6.07 -10.20
C LEU A 228 13.42 -7.13 -10.32
N ILE A 229 13.61 -8.09 -11.21
CA ILE A 229 12.80 -9.31 -11.32
C ILE A 229 13.52 -10.42 -10.53
N PRO A 230 13.01 -10.82 -9.36
CA PRO A 230 13.69 -11.80 -8.49
C PRO A 230 13.51 -13.24 -8.95
N ASP A 231 12.61 -13.51 -9.89
CA ASP A 231 12.44 -14.81 -10.53
C ASP A 231 13.66 -15.16 -11.39
N ASN A 232 14.78 -15.41 -10.73
CA ASN A 232 16.08 -15.66 -11.33
C ASN A 232 16.84 -16.75 -10.57
N ARG A 233 17.34 -17.75 -11.31
CA ARG A 233 18.07 -18.88 -10.75
C ARG A 233 19.27 -18.48 -9.90
N LEU A 234 20.08 -17.53 -10.40
CA LEU A 234 21.31 -17.13 -9.72
C LEU A 234 21.00 -16.43 -8.38
N LEU A 235 20.02 -15.53 -8.37
CA LEU A 235 19.58 -14.85 -7.15
C LEU A 235 19.00 -15.83 -6.14
N LYS A 236 18.17 -16.80 -6.57
CA LYS A 236 17.61 -17.82 -5.67
C LYS A 236 18.63 -18.80 -5.11
N THR A 237 19.78 -18.97 -5.78
CA THR A 237 20.88 -19.77 -5.25
C THR A 237 21.36 -19.26 -3.88
N VAL A 238 21.30 -17.96 -3.64
CA VAL A 238 21.68 -17.33 -2.37
C VAL A 238 20.77 -17.78 -1.22
N MET A 239 19.52 -18.12 -1.52
CA MET A 239 18.50 -18.51 -0.55
C MET A 239 18.49 -20.01 -0.19
N ARG A 240 19.32 -20.86 -0.81
CA ARG A 240 19.27 -22.31 -0.63
C ARG A 240 19.30 -22.75 0.83
N GLY A 241 20.12 -22.12 1.66
CA GLY A 241 20.21 -22.45 3.09
C GLY A 241 18.89 -22.18 3.80
N ILE A 242 18.31 -20.99 3.59
CA ILE A 242 17.05 -20.57 4.19
C ILE A 242 15.89 -21.45 3.69
N PHE A 243 15.85 -21.74 2.39
CA PHE A 243 14.83 -22.62 1.80
C PHE A 243 14.94 -24.04 2.33
N LYS A 244 16.16 -24.57 2.54
CA LYS A 244 16.37 -25.87 3.18
C LYS A 244 15.85 -25.90 4.61
N ASP A 245 16.12 -24.85 5.39
CA ASP A 245 15.63 -24.73 6.77
C ASP A 245 14.10 -24.68 6.83
N ASP A 246 13.45 -23.94 5.91
CA ASP A 246 11.99 -23.91 5.82
C ASP A 246 11.40 -25.27 5.49
N LEU A 247 12.02 -26.02 4.56
CA LEU A 247 11.56 -27.35 4.17
C LEU A 247 11.77 -28.40 5.26
N THR A 248 12.84 -28.34 6.05
CA THR A 248 13.28 -29.44 6.90
C THR A 248 13.04 -29.26 8.39
N ILE A 249 13.31 -28.07 8.92
CA ILE A 249 13.21 -27.73 10.34
C ILE A 249 12.13 -26.69 10.64
N HIS A 250 11.49 -26.14 9.62
CA HIS A 250 10.37 -25.20 9.72
C HIS A 250 10.67 -23.95 10.58
N ALA A 251 11.94 -23.52 10.66
CA ALA A 251 12.36 -22.39 11.48
C ALA A 251 11.59 -21.09 11.18
N PRO A 252 11.31 -20.72 9.90
CA PRO A 252 10.50 -19.54 9.59
C PRO A 252 9.11 -19.60 10.20
N TYR A 253 8.45 -20.76 10.19
CA TYR A 253 7.14 -20.96 10.81
C TYR A 253 7.19 -20.71 12.31
N GLU A 254 8.06 -21.40 13.03
CA GLU A 254 8.12 -21.34 14.50
C GLU A 254 8.45 -19.93 15.00
N ILE A 255 9.37 -19.24 14.31
CA ILE A 255 9.82 -17.89 14.69
C ILE A 255 8.69 -16.89 14.46
N THR A 256 8.08 -16.91 13.27
CA THR A 256 7.02 -15.95 12.91
C THR A 256 5.77 -16.20 13.74
N GLU A 257 5.35 -17.45 13.93
CA GLU A 257 4.20 -17.81 14.76
C GLU A 257 4.32 -17.30 16.20
N ARG A 258 5.53 -17.43 16.78
CA ARG A 258 5.80 -16.90 18.12
C ARG A 258 5.68 -15.38 18.19
N ASN A 259 6.16 -14.67 17.18
CA ASN A 259 6.07 -13.20 17.13
C ASN A 259 4.64 -12.73 16.88
N ASN A 260 3.92 -13.47 16.02
CA ASN A 260 2.50 -13.19 15.71
C ASN A 260 1.63 -13.26 16.96
N ARG A 261 1.84 -14.25 17.84
CA ARG A 261 1.12 -14.35 19.12
C ARG A 261 1.29 -13.11 20.00
N LEU A 262 2.47 -12.49 20.01
CA LEU A 262 2.71 -11.26 20.76
C LEU A 262 2.01 -10.05 20.11
N LEU A 263 2.01 -10.00 18.77
CA LEU A 263 1.36 -8.91 18.04
C LEU A 263 -0.18 -9.04 18.11
N GLU A 264 -0.71 -10.27 18.08
CA GLU A 264 -2.16 -10.58 18.11
C GLU A 264 -2.84 -10.10 19.39
N GLU A 265 -2.10 -9.97 20.49
CA GLU A 265 -2.62 -9.37 21.74
C GLU A 265 -3.07 -7.90 21.54
N LEU A 266 -2.54 -7.22 20.52
CA LEU A 266 -2.73 -5.79 20.29
C LEU A 266 -3.43 -5.47 18.97
N TYR A 267 -3.17 -6.27 17.93
CA TYR A 267 -3.61 -6.02 16.55
C TYR A 267 -3.89 -7.32 15.79
N PRO A 268 -4.79 -7.30 14.80
CA PRO A 268 -4.94 -8.42 13.88
C PRO A 268 -3.65 -8.72 13.14
N VAL A 269 -3.27 -9.99 13.07
CA VAL A 269 -2.15 -10.50 12.29
C VAL A 269 -2.49 -10.45 10.80
N GLN A 270 -1.55 -9.98 9.98
CA GLN A 270 -1.73 -9.82 8.54
C GLN A 270 -1.26 -11.04 7.75
N ALA A 271 -0.20 -11.71 8.19
CA ALA A 271 0.36 -12.87 7.52
C ALA A 271 0.41 -14.09 8.44
N ASN A 272 -0.17 -15.20 7.98
CA ASN A 272 -0.18 -16.45 8.71
C ASN A 272 0.90 -17.39 8.17
N PRO A 273 1.98 -17.67 8.94
CA PRO A 273 3.03 -18.59 8.53
C PRO A 273 2.49 -20.03 8.45
N ARG A 274 3.13 -20.83 7.64
CA ARG A 274 2.85 -22.26 7.49
C ARG A 274 4.10 -23.08 7.81
N GLU A 275 3.93 -24.35 8.05
CA GLU A 275 5.06 -25.28 8.24
C GLU A 275 6.12 -25.10 7.13
N ILE A 276 5.66 -25.00 5.86
CA ILE A 276 6.48 -24.70 4.70
C ILE A 276 5.96 -23.41 4.04
N ASN A 277 6.85 -22.43 3.91
CA ASN A 277 6.55 -21.10 3.38
C ASN A 277 7.02 -20.93 1.93
N LEU A 278 7.13 -22.04 1.21
CA LEU A 278 7.55 -22.11 -0.18
C LEU A 278 6.44 -22.66 -1.06
N PHE A 279 6.38 -22.13 -2.28
CA PHE A 279 5.63 -22.69 -3.39
C PHE A 279 6.58 -23.38 -4.36
N TYR A 280 6.11 -24.41 -5.04
CA TYR A 280 6.79 -24.98 -6.18
C TYR A 280 6.37 -24.26 -7.46
N LEU A 281 7.35 -23.75 -8.19
CA LEU A 281 7.16 -22.90 -9.37
C LEU A 281 7.74 -23.60 -10.60
N LYS A 282 6.90 -24.03 -11.51
CA LYS A 282 7.33 -24.65 -12.77
C LYS A 282 6.28 -24.45 -13.85
N ASP A 283 6.68 -23.98 -15.02
CA ASP A 283 5.79 -23.73 -16.16
C ASP A 283 4.54 -22.93 -15.72
N ASN A 284 3.36 -23.54 -15.80
CA ASN A 284 2.06 -22.97 -15.42
C ASN A 284 1.65 -23.33 -13.96
N ILE A 285 2.61 -23.75 -13.14
CA ILE A 285 2.37 -24.19 -11.76
C ILE A 285 3.04 -23.19 -10.80
N ARG A 286 2.29 -22.68 -9.83
CA ARG A 286 2.76 -22.09 -8.60
C ARG A 286 1.88 -22.60 -7.47
N GLU A 287 2.26 -23.74 -6.92
CA GLU A 287 1.47 -24.46 -5.94
C GLU A 287 2.27 -24.69 -4.64
N ARG A 288 1.54 -24.75 -3.54
CA ARG A 288 2.15 -24.95 -2.21
C ARG A 288 2.87 -26.30 -2.12
N ILE A 289 3.96 -26.28 -1.38
CA ILE A 289 4.65 -27.50 -0.96
C ILE A 289 4.15 -27.84 0.45
N ASP A 290 3.51 -28.99 0.62
CA ASP A 290 3.11 -29.51 1.93
C ASP A 290 3.86 -30.81 2.22
N ARG A 291 3.98 -31.18 3.52
CA ARG A 291 4.57 -32.45 3.96
C ARG A 291 3.47 -33.39 4.40
N LYS A 292 3.41 -34.57 3.77
CA LYS A 292 2.42 -35.60 4.09
C LYS A 292 3.07 -36.98 4.02
N ASP A 293 2.83 -37.80 5.05
CA ASP A 293 3.35 -39.18 5.16
C ASP A 293 4.87 -39.28 4.91
N GLY A 294 5.63 -38.30 5.41
CA GLY A 294 7.08 -38.22 5.27
C GLY A 294 7.61 -37.81 3.90
N LYS A 295 6.73 -37.49 2.94
CA LYS A 295 7.06 -36.99 1.60
C LYS A 295 6.59 -35.54 1.42
N TYR A 296 7.21 -34.83 0.48
CA TYR A 296 6.74 -33.52 0.02
C TYR A 296 5.77 -33.69 -1.13
N GLN A 297 4.66 -32.98 -1.07
CA GLN A 297 3.65 -32.97 -2.12
C GLN A 297 3.46 -31.53 -2.60
N VAL A 298 3.45 -31.34 -3.92
CA VAL A 298 3.05 -30.09 -4.55
C VAL A 298 1.53 -30.14 -4.72
N ASN A 299 0.81 -29.28 -4.01
CA ASN A 299 -0.66 -29.31 -3.97
C ASN A 299 -1.26 -29.16 -5.35
N ASN A 300 -2.46 -29.71 -5.54
CA ASN A 300 -3.20 -29.67 -6.81
C ASN A 300 -2.44 -30.27 -8.01
N THR A 301 -1.36 -31.04 -7.78
CA THR A 301 -0.58 -31.71 -8.83
C THR A 301 -0.28 -33.16 -8.46
N ALA A 302 0.28 -33.91 -9.42
CA ALA A 302 0.81 -35.25 -9.17
C ALA A 302 2.30 -35.27 -8.74
N ILE A 303 2.89 -34.09 -8.48
CA ILE A 303 4.31 -33.96 -8.17
C ILE A 303 4.55 -34.22 -6.68
N HIS A 304 5.44 -35.17 -6.40
CA HIS A 304 5.89 -35.47 -5.04
C HIS A 304 7.38 -35.82 -5.03
N PHE A 305 8.00 -35.56 -3.89
CA PHE A 305 9.41 -35.81 -3.69
C PHE A 305 9.63 -36.59 -2.39
N SER A 306 10.60 -37.51 -2.41
CA SER A 306 11.22 -37.98 -1.15
C SER A 306 12.02 -36.83 -0.52
N PRO A 307 12.40 -36.91 0.77
CA PRO A 307 13.29 -35.91 1.36
C PRO A 307 14.61 -35.76 0.58
N GLU A 308 15.22 -36.83 0.12
CA GLU A 308 16.44 -36.82 -0.67
C GLU A 308 16.25 -36.19 -2.05
N ASP A 309 15.11 -36.46 -2.70
CA ASP A 309 14.83 -35.88 -4.02
C ASP A 309 14.46 -34.38 -3.92
N MET A 310 13.80 -33.96 -2.85
CA MET A 310 13.53 -32.54 -2.58
C MET A 310 14.84 -31.76 -2.36
N GLU A 311 15.80 -32.33 -1.63
CA GLU A 311 17.11 -31.71 -1.44
C GLU A 311 17.89 -31.59 -2.77
N LYS A 312 17.85 -32.61 -3.62
CA LYS A 312 18.42 -32.56 -4.96
C LYS A 312 17.74 -31.56 -5.86
N GLU A 313 16.40 -31.48 -5.79
CA GLU A 313 15.61 -30.52 -6.56
C GLU A 313 15.99 -29.09 -6.17
N LEU A 314 16.06 -28.77 -4.88
CA LEU A 314 16.49 -27.47 -4.39
C LEU A 314 17.94 -27.14 -4.80
N ALA A 315 18.83 -28.11 -4.74
CA ALA A 315 20.23 -27.92 -5.12
C ALA A 315 20.41 -27.63 -6.61
N ASN A 316 19.65 -28.34 -7.46
CA ASN A 316 19.81 -28.27 -8.92
C ASN A 316 18.94 -27.18 -9.57
N PHE A 317 17.76 -26.89 -8.99
CA PHE A 317 16.74 -26.01 -9.56
C PHE A 317 16.16 -25.03 -8.52
N PRO A 318 17.01 -24.17 -7.88
CA PRO A 318 16.54 -23.23 -6.87
C PRO A 318 15.47 -22.26 -7.40
N GLU A 319 15.45 -22.00 -8.72
CA GLU A 319 14.43 -21.17 -9.38
C GLU A 319 13.01 -21.74 -9.32
N ARG A 320 12.87 -23.03 -8.97
CA ARG A 320 11.57 -23.68 -8.79
C ARG A 320 10.97 -23.49 -7.40
N PHE A 321 11.67 -22.82 -6.51
CA PHE A 321 11.19 -22.52 -5.16
C PHE A 321 10.85 -21.04 -5.04
N SER A 322 9.57 -20.75 -4.82
CA SER A 322 9.04 -19.39 -4.74
C SER A 322 8.63 -19.08 -3.30
N PRO A 323 9.26 -18.09 -2.65
CA PRO A 323 8.92 -17.71 -1.29
C PRO A 323 7.50 -17.10 -1.23
N ASN A 324 6.74 -17.43 -0.17
CA ASN A 324 5.51 -16.74 0.17
C ASN A 324 5.80 -15.37 0.82
N VAL A 325 4.75 -14.72 1.33
CA VAL A 325 4.87 -13.41 2.00
C VAL A 325 5.86 -13.42 3.19
N ILE A 326 5.99 -14.55 3.90
CA ILE A 326 6.88 -14.68 5.06
C ILE A 326 8.36 -14.59 4.65
N LEU A 327 8.74 -15.28 3.57
CA LEU A 327 10.14 -15.36 3.13
C LEU A 327 10.50 -14.34 2.05
N ARG A 328 9.52 -13.73 1.37
CA ARG A 328 9.78 -12.77 0.28
C ARG A 328 10.59 -11.55 0.74
N GLY A 329 10.23 -10.97 1.90
CA GLY A 329 10.98 -9.84 2.46
C GLY A 329 12.41 -10.21 2.80
N LEU A 330 12.61 -11.38 3.40
CA LEU A 330 13.95 -11.89 3.73
C LEU A 330 14.78 -12.14 2.46
N TYR A 331 14.18 -12.67 1.39
CA TYR A 331 14.82 -12.85 0.09
C TYR A 331 15.26 -11.50 -0.50
N GLN A 332 14.35 -10.51 -0.53
CA GLN A 332 14.64 -9.15 -0.97
C GLN A 332 15.86 -8.57 -0.25
N GLU A 333 15.88 -8.64 1.08
CA GLU A 333 16.93 -8.05 1.90
C GLU A 333 18.26 -8.85 1.84
N THR A 334 18.20 -10.11 1.47
CA THR A 334 19.41 -10.92 1.28
C THR A 334 20.14 -10.56 -0.03
N ILE A 335 19.41 -10.24 -1.10
CA ILE A 335 19.99 -9.97 -2.42
C ILE A 335 20.25 -8.49 -2.70
N LEU A 336 19.59 -7.57 -1.97
CA LEU A 336 19.74 -6.12 -2.13
C LEU A 336 20.55 -5.50 -0.99
N PRO A 337 21.44 -4.54 -1.24
CA PRO A 337 22.05 -3.72 -0.20
C PRO A 337 21.05 -2.69 0.35
N ASN A 338 19.87 -3.17 0.76
CA ASN A 338 18.74 -2.31 1.10
C ASN A 338 18.83 -1.77 2.53
N ILE A 339 18.41 -0.50 2.72
CA ILE A 339 18.37 0.16 4.03
C ILE A 339 16.99 0.65 4.41
N ALA A 340 16.09 0.81 3.44
CA ALA A 340 14.72 1.23 3.71
C ALA A 340 13.73 0.55 2.76
N PHE A 341 12.61 0.11 3.31
CA PHE A 341 11.49 -0.48 2.57
C PHE A 341 10.27 0.44 2.65
N ILE A 342 9.73 0.78 1.49
CA ILE A 342 8.53 1.61 1.36
C ILE A 342 7.33 0.70 1.08
N GLY A 343 6.42 0.60 2.04
CA GLY A 343 5.25 -0.27 1.97
C GLY A 343 3.92 0.46 2.14
N GLY A 344 2.83 -0.14 1.69
CA GLY A 344 1.48 0.25 2.07
C GLY A 344 1.12 -0.25 3.48
N GLY A 345 -0.04 0.15 4.02
CA GLY A 345 -0.42 -0.18 5.39
C GLY A 345 -0.47 -1.69 5.69
N GLY A 346 -0.96 -2.52 4.75
CA GLY A 346 -0.94 -3.98 4.89
C GLY A 346 0.47 -4.56 4.84
N GLU A 347 1.35 -3.98 4.00
CA GLU A 347 2.75 -4.40 3.96
C GLU A 347 3.47 -4.06 5.26
N MET A 348 3.26 -2.84 5.79
CA MET A 348 3.79 -2.44 7.09
C MET A 348 3.39 -3.44 8.18
N ALA A 349 2.11 -3.86 8.17
CA ALA A 349 1.60 -4.79 9.17
C ALA A 349 2.36 -6.14 9.16
N TYR A 350 2.50 -6.79 8.01
CA TYR A 350 3.22 -8.07 7.99
C TYR A 350 4.74 -7.91 8.15
N TRP A 351 5.37 -6.79 7.77
CA TRP A 351 6.78 -6.57 8.06
C TRP A 351 7.06 -6.55 9.57
N LEU A 352 6.18 -5.97 10.38
CA LEU A 352 6.31 -5.97 11.84
C LEU A 352 6.27 -7.39 12.44
N GLU A 353 5.76 -8.37 11.70
CA GLU A 353 5.76 -9.78 12.11
C GLU A 353 7.13 -10.46 11.95
N TYR A 354 8.05 -9.90 11.15
CA TYR A 354 9.24 -10.61 10.65
C TYR A 354 10.56 -10.25 11.32
N LYS A 355 10.64 -9.24 12.16
CA LYS A 355 11.89 -8.81 12.78
C LYS A 355 12.70 -9.97 13.43
N PRO A 356 12.11 -10.89 14.22
CA PRO A 356 12.86 -12.02 14.77
C PRO A 356 13.38 -12.99 13.71
N LEU A 357 12.69 -13.14 12.56
CA LEU A 357 13.13 -13.96 11.44
C LEU A 357 14.40 -13.39 10.81
N PHE A 358 14.45 -12.08 10.57
CA PHE A 358 15.66 -11.39 10.09
C PHE A 358 16.84 -11.55 11.03
N LYS A 359 16.59 -11.40 12.34
CA LYS A 359 17.60 -11.60 13.38
C LYS A 359 18.14 -13.04 13.38
N HIS A 360 17.28 -14.04 13.21
CA HIS A 360 17.69 -15.47 13.16
C HIS A 360 18.66 -15.72 12.01
N TYR A 361 18.34 -15.22 10.81
CA TYR A 361 19.20 -15.38 9.62
C TYR A 361 20.30 -14.32 9.50
N ARG A 362 20.42 -13.42 10.49
CA ARG A 362 21.41 -12.33 10.52
C ARG A 362 21.35 -11.42 9.28
N VAL A 363 20.18 -11.25 8.70
CA VAL A 363 19.93 -10.31 7.61
C VAL A 363 19.53 -8.98 8.21
N PRO A 364 20.14 -7.85 7.84
CA PRO A 364 19.76 -6.54 8.37
C PRO A 364 18.30 -6.20 8.05
N TYR A 365 17.60 -5.67 9.05
CA TYR A 365 16.21 -5.27 8.92
C TYR A 365 16.13 -3.81 8.44
N PRO A 366 15.36 -3.49 7.38
CA PRO A 366 15.32 -2.14 6.84
C PRO A 366 14.51 -1.17 7.71
N VAL A 367 14.72 0.13 7.51
CA VAL A 367 13.76 1.15 7.99
C VAL A 367 12.45 0.95 7.25
N LEU A 368 11.36 0.77 7.97
CA LEU A 368 10.03 0.63 7.37
C LEU A 368 9.38 2.01 7.21
N ILE A 369 9.01 2.38 6.00
CA ILE A 369 8.43 3.69 5.71
C ILE A 369 7.06 3.49 5.06
N LEU A 370 6.02 4.08 5.67
CA LEU A 370 4.70 4.08 5.02
C LEU A 370 4.80 4.89 3.72
N ARG A 371 4.33 4.33 2.61
CA ARG A 371 4.33 5.04 1.34
C ARG A 371 3.52 6.32 1.39
N ASN A 372 3.92 7.31 0.62
CA ASN A 372 3.08 8.48 0.41
C ASN A 372 1.71 8.08 -0.17
N SER A 373 0.69 8.78 0.27
CA SER A 373 -0.68 8.68 -0.21
C SER A 373 -1.18 10.04 -0.66
N PHE A 374 -1.91 10.08 -1.77
CA PHE A 374 -2.40 11.32 -2.36
C PHE A 374 -3.89 11.23 -2.65
N LEU A 375 -4.57 12.36 -2.44
CA LEU A 375 -5.88 12.64 -3.00
C LEU A 375 -5.72 13.74 -4.05
N LEU A 376 -6.04 13.45 -5.29
CA LEU A 376 -5.96 14.38 -6.42
C LEU A 376 -7.31 15.04 -6.63
N ILE A 377 -7.36 16.36 -6.51
CA ILE A 377 -8.60 17.14 -6.66
C ILE A 377 -8.47 18.04 -7.87
N ARG A 378 -9.21 17.72 -8.93
CA ARG A 378 -9.32 18.55 -10.13
C ARG A 378 -10.00 19.87 -9.81
N LYS A 379 -9.66 20.93 -10.53
CA LYS A 379 -10.21 22.29 -10.37
C LYS A 379 -11.73 22.33 -10.26
N GLY A 380 -12.44 21.56 -11.07
CA GLY A 380 -13.91 21.51 -11.05
C GLY A 380 -14.46 21.02 -9.71
N TRP A 381 -13.84 20.00 -9.13
CA TRP A 381 -14.23 19.46 -7.82
C TRP A 381 -13.87 20.40 -6.68
N LYS A 382 -12.71 21.05 -6.72
CA LYS A 382 -12.33 22.09 -5.75
C LYS A 382 -13.41 23.17 -5.66
N SER A 383 -13.86 23.68 -6.80
CA SER A 383 -14.94 24.69 -6.84
C SER A 383 -16.27 24.16 -6.25
N LYS A 384 -16.61 22.88 -6.47
CA LYS A 384 -17.81 22.27 -5.88
C LYS A 384 -17.68 22.12 -4.36
N ILE A 385 -16.52 21.72 -3.84
CA ILE A 385 -16.23 21.62 -2.41
C ILE A 385 -16.42 22.99 -1.73
N GLU A 386 -15.82 24.04 -2.27
CA GLU A 386 -15.95 25.41 -1.77
C GLU A 386 -17.41 25.91 -1.79
N LYS A 387 -18.15 25.64 -2.88
CA LYS A 387 -19.58 25.99 -3.00
C LYS A 387 -20.48 25.19 -2.04
N ALA A 388 -20.04 24.01 -1.61
CA ALA A 388 -20.74 23.25 -0.56
C ALA A 388 -20.41 23.73 0.85
N GLY A 389 -19.56 24.77 0.99
CA GLY A 389 -19.14 25.32 2.29
C GLY A 389 -18.16 24.42 3.05
N LEU A 390 -17.48 23.51 2.33
CA LEU A 390 -16.51 22.57 2.89
C LEU A 390 -15.08 23.03 2.65
N SER A 391 -14.18 22.69 3.56
CA SER A 391 -12.74 22.72 3.31
C SER A 391 -12.28 21.38 2.69
N THR A 392 -11.14 21.38 1.99
CA THR A 392 -10.63 20.16 1.36
C THR A 392 -10.34 19.02 2.34
N PRO A 393 -9.78 19.26 3.56
CA PRO A 393 -9.64 18.21 4.56
C PRO A 393 -10.96 17.61 5.05
N ASP A 394 -12.06 18.38 5.00
CA ASP A 394 -13.36 17.87 5.47
C ASP A 394 -13.88 16.71 4.61
N VAL A 395 -13.43 16.57 3.34
CA VAL A 395 -13.95 15.53 2.44
C VAL A 395 -13.73 14.10 2.96
N PHE A 396 -12.78 13.89 3.88
CA PHE A 396 -12.55 12.60 4.51
C PHE A 396 -13.63 12.21 5.53
N LYS A 397 -14.39 13.20 6.03
CA LYS A 397 -15.45 12.94 7.01
C LYS A 397 -16.63 12.19 6.37
N PRO A 398 -17.35 11.38 7.15
CA PRO A 398 -18.58 10.75 6.68
C PRO A 398 -19.61 11.77 6.17
N GLU A 399 -20.39 11.41 5.15
CA GLU A 399 -21.42 12.27 4.57
C GLU A 399 -22.39 12.84 5.61
N GLU A 400 -22.80 12.00 6.56
CA GLU A 400 -23.72 12.40 7.62
C GLU A 400 -23.13 13.44 8.57
N GLU A 401 -21.82 13.38 8.84
CA GLU A 401 -21.10 14.39 9.62
C GLU A 401 -20.97 15.72 8.85
N LEU A 402 -20.64 15.65 7.56
CA LEU A 402 -20.57 16.82 6.70
C LEU A 402 -21.92 17.55 6.64
N MET A 403 -23.01 16.80 6.47
CA MET A 403 -24.37 17.35 6.48
C MET A 403 -24.73 17.97 7.83
N GLU A 404 -24.35 17.33 8.93
CA GLU A 404 -24.60 17.88 10.26
C GLU A 404 -23.85 19.19 10.48
N ASN A 405 -22.57 19.23 10.14
CA ASN A 405 -21.73 20.43 10.25
C ASN A 405 -22.29 21.56 9.38
N PHE A 406 -22.70 21.25 8.15
CA PHE A 406 -23.33 22.23 7.26
C PHE A 406 -24.62 22.79 7.86
N VAL A 407 -25.53 21.94 8.34
CA VAL A 407 -26.81 22.33 8.90
C VAL A 407 -26.60 23.19 10.16
N ARG A 408 -25.74 22.77 11.08
CA ARG A 408 -25.43 23.53 12.31
C ARG A 408 -24.84 24.92 12.00
N SER A 409 -24.02 25.04 10.95
CA SER A 409 -23.39 26.32 10.57
C SER A 409 -24.27 27.25 9.80
N ASN A 410 -25.32 26.77 9.10
CA ASN A 410 -26.15 27.55 8.17
C ASN A 410 -27.59 27.71 8.61
N THR A 411 -28.03 27.12 9.73
CA THR A 411 -29.40 27.31 10.25
C THR A 411 -29.43 28.39 11.32
N THR A 412 -30.50 29.20 11.28
CA THR A 412 -30.84 30.13 12.37
C THR A 412 -31.74 29.51 13.42
N ARG A 413 -32.17 28.25 13.21
CA ARG A 413 -33.06 27.54 14.12
C ARG A 413 -32.26 26.90 15.25
N GLN A 414 -32.86 26.88 16.43
CA GLN A 414 -32.28 26.12 17.53
C GLN A 414 -32.44 24.63 17.24
N LEU A 415 -31.32 23.91 17.11
CA LEU A 415 -31.29 22.47 16.83
C LEU A 415 -30.96 21.62 18.08
N ASN A 416 -30.34 22.21 19.10
CA ASN A 416 -30.02 21.54 20.36
C ASN A 416 -31.06 21.82 21.43
N LEU A 417 -31.21 20.89 22.35
CA LEU A 417 -32.10 20.96 23.48
C LEU A 417 -31.37 21.05 24.83
N ASP A 418 -30.10 21.48 24.83
CA ASP A 418 -29.25 21.54 26.03
C ASP A 418 -29.89 22.34 27.17
N LYS A 419 -30.51 23.51 26.83
CA LYS A 419 -31.21 24.34 27.80
C LYS A 419 -32.40 23.59 28.39
N GLN A 420 -33.22 22.93 27.57
CA GLN A 420 -34.38 22.18 27.97
C GLN A 420 -33.98 20.95 28.79
N MET A 421 -32.88 20.28 28.45
CA MET A 421 -32.34 19.16 29.24
C MET A 421 -31.85 19.62 30.61
N THR A 422 -31.17 20.79 30.69
CA THR A 422 -30.75 21.37 31.98
C THR A 422 -31.95 21.74 32.85
N GLU A 423 -32.97 22.39 32.28
CA GLU A 423 -34.22 22.73 32.96
C GLU A 423 -34.95 21.47 33.47
N MET A 424 -34.99 20.41 32.65
CA MET A 424 -35.59 19.12 33.00
C MET A 424 -34.85 18.45 34.17
N SER A 425 -33.51 18.42 34.14
CA SER A 425 -32.71 17.89 35.25
C SER A 425 -32.94 18.69 36.55
N GLY A 426 -33.05 20.02 36.48
CA GLY A 426 -33.40 20.84 37.63
C GLY A 426 -34.77 20.52 38.20
N PHE A 427 -35.76 20.27 37.31
CA PHE A 427 -37.10 19.86 37.71
C PHE A 427 -37.10 18.49 38.43
N TYR A 428 -36.41 17.48 37.85
CA TYR A 428 -36.32 16.15 38.50
C TYR A 428 -35.52 16.22 39.79
N GLN A 429 -34.50 17.07 39.94
CA GLN A 429 -33.80 17.26 41.18
C GLN A 429 -34.71 17.81 42.28
N SER A 430 -35.64 18.72 41.93
CA SER A 430 -36.64 19.21 42.91
C SER A 430 -37.60 18.12 43.36
N ILE A 431 -38.06 17.25 42.43
CA ILE A 431 -38.93 16.09 42.77
C ILE A 431 -38.16 15.10 43.64
N LYS A 432 -36.85 14.84 43.34
CA LYS A 432 -36.00 13.97 44.13
C LYS A 432 -35.90 14.42 45.58
N ASN A 433 -35.70 15.72 45.79
CA ASN A 433 -35.68 16.28 47.16
C ASN A 433 -37.00 16.11 47.92
N ILE A 434 -38.14 16.33 47.22
CA ILE A 434 -39.46 16.14 47.82
C ILE A 434 -39.72 14.68 48.15
N SER A 435 -39.45 13.78 47.23
CA SER A 435 -39.70 12.34 47.41
C SER A 435 -38.77 11.69 48.42
N GLY A 436 -37.49 12.09 48.42
CA GLY A 436 -36.49 11.61 49.39
C GLY A 436 -36.76 12.04 50.81
N ALA A 437 -37.46 13.18 51.02
CA ALA A 437 -37.95 13.61 52.33
C ALA A 437 -39.08 12.71 52.86
N VAL A 438 -39.79 12.02 51.95
CA VAL A 438 -40.85 11.06 52.33
C VAL A 438 -40.28 9.65 52.49
N ASP A 439 -39.51 9.18 51.48
CA ASP A 439 -38.86 7.88 51.50
C ASP A 439 -37.60 7.91 50.58
N LYS A 440 -36.46 7.57 51.16
CA LYS A 440 -35.18 7.53 50.45
C LYS A 440 -35.16 6.57 49.23
N THR A 441 -35.95 5.52 49.28
CA THR A 441 -36.03 4.56 48.16
C THR A 441 -36.63 5.18 46.91
N LEU A 442 -37.45 6.22 47.04
CA LEU A 442 -38.05 6.95 45.93
C LEU A 442 -37.04 7.80 45.15
N GLU A 443 -35.90 8.15 45.74
CA GLU A 443 -34.85 8.89 45.04
C GLU A 443 -34.34 8.15 43.80
N GLN A 444 -34.10 6.84 43.94
CA GLN A 444 -33.65 5.99 42.81
C GLN A 444 -34.73 5.88 41.70
N HIS A 445 -36.01 5.87 42.13
CA HIS A 445 -37.10 5.85 41.15
C HIS A 445 -37.16 7.15 40.34
N VAL A 446 -36.99 8.31 41.00
CA VAL A 446 -36.96 9.62 40.35
C VAL A 446 -35.74 9.75 39.42
N GLU A 447 -34.54 9.28 39.78
CA GLU A 447 -33.36 9.22 38.94
C GLU A 447 -33.61 8.43 37.65
N LYS A 448 -34.28 7.30 37.76
CA LYS A 448 -34.68 6.48 36.62
C LYS A 448 -35.63 7.21 35.67
N LEU A 449 -36.60 7.93 36.22
CA LEU A 449 -37.54 8.75 35.45
C LEU A 449 -36.84 9.93 34.76
N GLU A 450 -35.88 10.60 35.45
CA GLU A 450 -35.03 11.64 34.87
C GLU A 450 -34.25 11.09 33.67
N THR A 451 -33.56 9.97 33.86
CA THR A 451 -32.77 9.33 32.79
C THR A 451 -33.63 9.04 31.55
N GLN A 452 -34.81 8.49 31.76
CA GLN A 452 -35.77 8.20 30.67
C GLN A 452 -36.26 9.47 29.98
N ALA A 453 -36.54 10.53 30.74
CA ALA A 453 -36.98 11.82 30.18
C ALA A 453 -35.85 12.49 29.34
N LEU A 454 -34.62 12.50 29.84
CA LEU A 454 -33.48 13.02 29.12
C LEU A 454 -33.21 12.24 27.83
N GLN A 455 -33.27 10.89 27.88
CA GLN A 455 -33.14 10.08 26.66
C GLN A 455 -34.22 10.41 25.62
N LYS A 456 -35.43 10.73 26.02
CA LYS A 456 -36.51 11.16 25.09
C LYS A 456 -36.24 12.53 24.46
N LEU A 457 -35.63 13.45 25.20
CA LEU A 457 -35.22 14.74 24.66
C LEU A 457 -34.05 14.55 23.67
N GLU A 458 -33.06 13.70 23.95
CA GLU A 458 -31.99 13.35 23.02
C GLU A 458 -32.54 12.73 21.71
N GLU A 459 -33.53 11.81 21.83
CA GLU A 459 -34.20 11.23 20.66
C GLU A 459 -34.94 12.30 19.84
N LEU A 460 -35.55 13.29 20.51
CA LEU A 460 -36.23 14.41 19.86
C LEU A 460 -35.22 15.33 19.17
N GLU A 461 -34.12 15.65 19.81
CA GLU A 461 -33.03 16.43 19.21
C GLU A 461 -32.52 15.80 17.90
N LYS A 462 -32.27 14.48 17.92
CA LYS A 462 -31.89 13.74 16.71
C LYS A 462 -32.97 13.83 15.61
N LYS A 463 -34.27 13.85 15.99
CA LYS A 463 -35.36 14.01 15.02
C LYS A 463 -35.43 15.44 14.45
N ILE A 464 -35.20 16.47 15.27
CA ILE A 464 -35.14 17.86 14.85
C ILE A 464 -34.02 18.04 13.82
N LEU A 465 -32.82 17.53 14.14
CA LEU A 465 -31.67 17.59 13.22
C LEU A 465 -31.96 16.86 11.90
N ARG A 466 -32.58 15.68 11.97
CA ARG A 466 -32.97 14.93 10.75
C ARG A 466 -34.00 15.70 9.90
N ALA A 467 -34.95 16.35 10.53
CA ALA A 467 -35.95 17.16 9.85
C ALA A 467 -35.30 18.36 9.16
N GLU A 468 -34.36 19.04 9.82
CA GLU A 468 -33.64 20.17 9.23
C GLU A 468 -32.70 19.70 8.09
N LYS A 469 -32.00 18.56 8.23
CA LYS A 469 -31.21 17.97 7.13
C LYS A 469 -32.04 17.75 5.86
N LYS A 470 -33.31 17.37 5.96
CA LYS A 470 -34.22 17.21 4.82
C LYS A 470 -34.49 18.52 4.06
N ASN A 471 -34.41 19.66 4.73
CA ASN A 471 -34.58 20.95 4.08
C ASN A 471 -33.38 21.34 3.18
N HIS A 472 -32.27 20.56 3.26
CA HIS A 472 -31.03 20.81 2.56
C HIS A 472 -30.63 19.65 1.60
N GLU A 473 -31.60 18.97 0.98
CA GLU A 473 -31.36 17.83 0.05
C GLU A 473 -30.47 18.18 -1.14
N GLU A 474 -30.52 19.45 -1.63
CA GLU A 474 -29.62 19.86 -2.70
C GLU A 474 -28.14 19.86 -2.27
N VAL A 475 -27.86 20.23 -1.02
CA VAL A 475 -26.50 20.19 -0.46
C VAL A 475 -26.07 18.76 -0.22
N ARG A 476 -26.97 17.92 0.30
CA ARG A 476 -26.72 16.49 0.48
C ARG A 476 -26.28 15.85 -0.84
N ARG A 477 -27.01 16.11 -1.94
CA ARG A 477 -26.67 15.60 -3.27
C ARG A 477 -25.30 16.09 -3.72
N LYS A 478 -24.96 17.36 -3.50
CA LYS A 478 -23.64 17.92 -3.84
C LYS A 478 -22.51 17.25 -3.04
N ILE A 479 -22.70 17.01 -1.74
CA ILE A 479 -21.74 16.30 -0.89
C ILE A 479 -21.56 14.87 -1.38
N HIS A 480 -22.67 14.19 -1.71
CA HIS A 480 -22.64 12.83 -2.26
C HIS A 480 -21.84 12.77 -3.58
N GLU A 481 -22.13 13.66 -4.55
CA GLU A 481 -21.41 13.76 -5.83
C GLU A 481 -19.89 13.99 -5.62
N ILE A 482 -19.52 14.86 -4.65
CA ILE A 482 -18.11 15.13 -4.32
C ILE A 482 -17.45 13.85 -3.78
N ARG A 483 -18.13 13.15 -2.87
CA ARG A 483 -17.57 11.94 -2.28
C ARG A 483 -17.44 10.80 -3.28
N GLU A 484 -18.43 10.56 -4.13
CA GLU A 484 -18.34 9.57 -5.20
C GLU A 484 -17.17 9.82 -6.13
N ALA A 485 -16.91 11.09 -6.48
CA ALA A 485 -15.81 11.44 -7.37
C ALA A 485 -14.43 11.35 -6.71
N LEU A 486 -14.32 11.63 -5.41
CA LEU A 486 -13.05 11.65 -4.69
C LEU A 486 -12.73 10.31 -4.00
N PHE A 487 -13.74 9.52 -3.72
CA PHE A 487 -13.64 8.23 -3.07
C PHE A 487 -14.43 7.16 -3.84
N PRO A 488 -13.97 6.81 -5.05
CA PRO A 488 -14.64 5.84 -5.89
C PRO A 488 -14.81 4.51 -5.15
N LEU A 489 -15.98 3.89 -5.29
CA LEU A 489 -16.36 2.65 -4.61
C LEU A 489 -16.18 2.73 -3.07
N GLU A 490 -16.40 3.90 -2.49
CA GLU A 490 -16.23 4.21 -1.05
C GLU A 490 -14.80 3.97 -0.52
N ASN A 491 -13.80 3.95 -1.39
CA ASN A 491 -12.41 3.72 -1.05
C ASN A 491 -11.54 4.96 -1.36
N LEU A 492 -10.29 4.96 -0.86
CA LEU A 492 -9.33 5.98 -1.30
C LEU A 492 -9.15 5.92 -2.82
N GLN A 493 -9.15 7.09 -3.47
CA GLN A 493 -8.93 7.23 -4.91
C GLN A 493 -7.74 6.40 -5.41
N GLU A 494 -6.63 6.43 -4.70
CA GLU A 494 -5.40 5.70 -5.03
C GLU A 494 -5.53 4.18 -5.03
N ARG A 495 -6.60 3.63 -4.45
CA ARG A 495 -6.89 2.19 -4.40
C ARG A 495 -7.84 1.71 -5.49
N VAL A 496 -8.37 2.64 -6.29
CA VAL A 496 -9.31 2.35 -7.36
C VAL A 496 -8.79 2.89 -8.69
N ASP A 497 -8.51 4.19 -8.76
CA ASP A 497 -8.12 4.86 -9.99
C ASP A 497 -6.79 4.36 -10.55
N ASN A 498 -6.68 4.35 -11.88
CA ASN A 498 -5.46 4.08 -12.62
C ASN A 498 -4.77 5.40 -13.03
N PHE A 499 -3.48 5.33 -13.40
CA PHE A 499 -2.71 6.50 -13.84
C PHE A 499 -3.08 6.98 -15.27
N ILE A 500 -3.69 6.13 -16.09
CA ILE A 500 -3.95 6.35 -17.51
C ILE A 500 -4.67 7.67 -17.78
N PRO A 501 -5.82 8.00 -17.13
CA PRO A 501 -6.52 9.27 -17.39
C PRO A 501 -5.66 10.50 -17.06
N TRP A 502 -4.86 10.42 -16.01
CA TRP A 502 -3.95 11.49 -15.60
C TRP A 502 -2.78 11.65 -16.57
N TYR A 503 -2.22 10.56 -17.05
CA TYR A 503 -1.14 10.61 -18.03
C TYR A 503 -1.64 11.05 -19.40
N ALA A 504 -2.81 10.62 -19.84
CA ALA A 504 -3.42 11.05 -21.10
C ALA A 504 -3.62 12.56 -21.16
N GLU A 505 -3.99 13.17 -20.03
CA GLU A 505 -4.22 14.62 -19.93
C GLU A 505 -2.92 15.42 -19.75
N TYR A 506 -1.99 14.93 -18.88
CA TYR A 506 -0.82 15.72 -18.44
C TYR A 506 0.54 15.16 -18.83
N GLY A 507 0.59 13.94 -19.36
CA GLY A 507 1.83 13.27 -19.74
C GLY A 507 2.80 13.10 -18.57
N LYS A 508 4.07 13.23 -18.85
CA LYS A 508 5.16 13.13 -17.85
C LYS A 508 5.06 14.18 -16.75
N ALA A 509 4.40 15.32 -17.00
CA ALA A 509 4.21 16.36 -15.99
C ALA A 509 3.37 15.87 -14.80
N PHE A 510 2.47 14.90 -14.98
CA PHE A 510 1.78 14.25 -13.88
C PHE A 510 2.76 13.59 -12.89
N LEU A 511 3.69 12.78 -13.39
CA LEU A 511 4.69 12.12 -12.56
C LEU A 511 5.62 13.12 -11.86
N ASP A 512 6.03 14.19 -12.58
CA ASP A 512 6.86 15.25 -12.01
C ASP A 512 6.15 15.97 -10.85
N GLN A 513 4.85 16.25 -10.97
CA GLN A 513 4.08 16.88 -9.89
C GLN A 513 3.94 15.97 -8.68
N ILE A 514 3.63 14.68 -8.86
CA ILE A 514 3.58 13.73 -7.74
C ILE A 514 4.96 13.64 -7.05
N LEU A 515 6.04 13.53 -7.82
CA LEU A 515 7.40 13.48 -7.27
C LEU A 515 7.77 14.77 -6.53
N GLN A 516 7.44 15.93 -7.07
CA GLN A 516 7.71 17.23 -6.46
C GLN A 516 7.05 17.35 -5.07
N HIS A 517 5.81 16.86 -4.94
CA HIS A 517 5.03 16.93 -3.71
C HIS A 517 5.20 15.69 -2.82
N SER A 518 5.94 14.66 -3.27
CA SER A 518 6.28 13.52 -2.43
C SER A 518 7.17 13.95 -1.26
N LEU A 519 6.78 13.52 -0.07
CA LEU A 519 7.54 13.72 1.16
C LEU A 519 8.64 12.64 1.25
N ALA A 520 9.79 12.98 1.83
CA ALA A 520 10.87 12.00 2.02
C ALA A 520 10.59 11.11 3.23
N LEU A 521 10.91 11.60 4.44
CA LEU A 521 10.70 10.86 5.69
C LEU A 521 9.47 11.33 6.47
N ASP A 522 8.88 12.46 6.09
CA ASP A 522 7.67 12.97 6.73
C ASP A 522 6.46 12.08 6.40
N GLN A 523 5.72 11.69 7.44
CA GLN A 523 4.63 10.72 7.33
C GLN A 523 3.27 11.41 7.42
N MET A 524 2.83 12.01 6.30
CA MET A 524 1.55 12.72 6.18
C MET A 524 0.84 12.29 4.90
N PHE A 525 -0.51 12.29 4.93
CA PHE A 525 -1.34 12.16 3.74
C PHE A 525 -1.37 13.51 2.99
N ILE A 526 -1.28 13.48 1.67
CA ILE A 526 -1.14 14.67 0.83
C ILE A 526 -2.41 14.87 -0.01
N ILE A 527 -2.98 16.07 0.04
CA ILE A 527 -4.07 16.50 -0.84
C ILE A 527 -3.45 17.41 -1.88
N LEU A 528 -3.58 17.07 -3.17
CA LEU A 528 -3.13 17.88 -4.29
C LEU A 528 -4.32 18.52 -4.97
N GLU A 529 -4.43 19.83 -4.82
CA GLU A 529 -5.46 20.65 -5.46
C GLU A 529 -4.93 21.25 -6.76
N GLU A 530 -5.58 20.98 -7.87
CA GLU A 530 -5.24 21.58 -9.15
C GLU A 530 -5.50 23.10 -9.10
N ASN A 531 -4.49 23.87 -9.48
CA ASN A 531 -4.57 25.34 -9.53
C ASN A 531 -5.37 25.84 -10.75
N GLN A 532 -5.70 27.12 -10.70
CA GLN A 532 -6.40 27.80 -11.80
C GLN A 532 -5.52 27.93 -13.04
#